data_1f421ab40e2152cbbb1ef5dbac03f616
#
_entry.id   1f421ab40e2152cbbb1ef5dbac03f616
#
_cell.length_a   1.000
_cell.length_b   1.000
_cell.length_c   1.000
_cell.angle_alpha   90.00
_cell.angle_beta   90.00
_cell.angle_gamma   90.00
#
_symmetry.space_group_name_H-M   'P 1'
#
loop_
_entity.id
_entity.type
_entity.pdbx_description
1 polymer ?
#
loop_
_entity_poly.entity_id
_entity_poly.type
_entity_poly.pdbx_seq_one_letter_code
_entity_poly.pdbx_strand_id
1 'polypeptide(L)'
;GWNHPPFSAYEDENGRIYSRGILDNKGPTLSCLYALYAIKELGIQLKHPVYILFGTNEETGFEDLRHFLKVRRPPIMGWTPDCKYPVVYAERGRSTYRVSTDIENKTIFNQFINEYILSDNGFGNKLGLNIEDLEFGKMQMNNKKLVDLEGKLGFDFSFSYPASISNDTIEE
;
A
#
# COMPACT_ATOMS: atom_id res chain seq x y z
N GLY A 1 -13.83 15.54 6.58
CA GLY A 1 -12.74 16.50 6.76
C GLY A 1 -12.01 16.27 8.07
N TRP A 2 -10.99 17.05 8.33
CA TRP A 2 -10.24 17.02 9.59
C TRP A 2 -10.97 17.80 10.67
N ASN A 3 -11.00 17.28 11.88
CA ASN A 3 -11.57 18.00 13.05
C ASN A 3 -10.60 19.08 13.58
N HIS A 4 -9.30 18.92 13.29
CA HIS A 4 -8.24 19.88 13.62
C HIS A 4 -7.38 20.13 12.38
N PRO A 5 -6.66 21.26 12.28
CA PRO A 5 -5.76 21.48 11.15
C PRO A 5 -4.77 20.33 11.00
N PRO A 6 -4.61 19.74 9.79
CA PRO A 6 -3.89 18.49 9.61
C PRO A 6 -2.38 18.54 9.90
N PHE A 7 -1.82 19.73 10.01
CA PHE A 7 -0.38 19.94 10.27
C PHE A 7 -0.11 20.67 11.58
N SER A 8 -1.12 20.81 12.47
CA SER A 8 -0.96 21.52 13.73
C SER A 8 -0.35 20.67 14.85
N ALA A 9 -0.27 19.35 14.67
CA ALA A 9 0.10 18.43 15.75
C ALA A 9 -0.72 18.69 17.03
N TYR A 10 -2.05 18.83 16.87
CA TYR A 10 -2.93 19.09 17.99
C TYR A 10 -2.85 17.94 18.99
N GLU A 11 -2.63 18.29 20.26
CA GLU A 11 -2.63 17.34 21.39
C GLU A 11 -3.89 17.56 22.24
N ASP A 12 -4.60 16.48 22.53
CA ASP A 12 -5.78 16.51 23.41
C ASP A 12 -5.39 16.36 24.89
N GLU A 13 -6.37 16.50 25.79
CA GLU A 13 -6.19 16.38 27.23
C GLU A 13 -5.70 15.01 27.72
N ASN A 14 -5.79 13.98 26.86
CA ASN A 14 -5.31 12.62 27.13
C ASN A 14 -3.91 12.36 26.54
N GLY A 15 -3.25 13.37 25.99
CA GLY A 15 -1.95 13.28 25.36
C GLY A 15 -1.95 12.61 23.98
N ARG A 16 -3.11 12.55 23.30
CA ARG A 16 -3.20 12.03 21.94
C ARG A 16 -2.89 13.13 20.94
N ILE A 17 -2.02 12.83 19.99
CA ILE A 17 -1.61 13.78 18.95
C ILE A 17 -2.35 13.47 17.65
N TYR A 18 -2.98 14.50 17.09
CA TYR A 18 -3.73 14.44 15.83
C TYR A 18 -3.01 15.26 14.77
N SER A 19 -2.51 14.59 13.74
CA SER A 19 -1.82 15.23 12.63
C SER A 19 -1.74 14.33 11.40
N ARG A 20 -1.58 14.93 10.23
CA ARG A 20 -1.32 14.20 8.98
C ARG A 20 0.00 13.44 9.09
N GLY A 21 -0.06 12.13 8.80
CA GLY A 21 1.10 11.26 8.77
C GLY A 21 1.67 10.92 10.16
N ILE A 22 0.96 11.22 11.26
CA ILE A 22 1.48 10.92 12.61
C ILE A 22 1.58 9.42 12.87
N LEU A 23 0.59 8.65 12.41
CA LEU A 23 0.55 7.21 12.53
C LEU A 23 1.26 6.54 11.35
N ASP A 24 1.01 7.03 10.17
CA ASP A 24 1.54 6.58 8.89
C ASP A 24 2.34 7.71 8.23
N ASN A 25 3.73 7.79 8.38
CA ASN A 25 4.38 6.89 9.36
C ASN A 25 5.47 7.65 10.17
N LYS A 26 5.20 8.90 10.59
CA LYS A 26 6.15 9.72 11.37
C LYS A 26 6.45 9.13 12.75
N GLY A 27 5.44 8.58 13.43
CA GLY A 27 5.61 7.98 14.74
C GLY A 27 6.60 6.81 14.71
N PRO A 28 6.35 5.76 13.91
CA PRO A 28 7.27 4.65 13.74
C PRO A 28 8.68 5.07 13.29
N THR A 29 8.76 5.99 12.33
CA THR A 29 10.04 6.53 11.82
C THR A 29 10.85 7.21 12.93
N LEU A 30 10.22 8.06 13.74
CA LEU A 30 10.87 8.74 14.87
C LEU A 30 11.26 7.73 15.96
N SER A 31 10.50 6.68 16.18
CA SER A 31 10.86 5.61 17.12
C SER A 31 12.20 4.97 16.74
N CYS A 32 12.45 4.72 15.46
CA CYS A 32 13.73 4.22 14.97
C CYS A 32 14.87 5.23 15.19
N LEU A 33 14.61 6.51 14.94
CA LEU A 33 15.61 7.57 15.20
C LEU A 33 15.97 7.66 16.68
N TYR A 34 14.99 7.63 17.57
CA TYR A 34 15.22 7.65 19.01
C TYR A 34 15.93 6.39 19.51
N ALA A 35 15.67 5.23 18.92
CA ALA A 35 16.43 4.01 19.22
C ALA A 35 17.92 4.18 18.88
N LEU A 36 18.26 4.74 17.73
CA LEU A 36 19.65 5.02 17.37
C LEU A 36 20.27 6.11 18.28
N TYR A 37 19.50 7.11 18.65
CA TYR A 37 19.94 8.12 19.60
C TYR A 37 20.26 7.52 20.97
N ALA A 38 19.40 6.65 21.48
CA ALA A 38 19.64 5.94 22.76
C ALA A 38 20.92 5.08 22.72
N ILE A 39 21.15 4.36 21.62
CA ILE A 39 22.39 3.56 21.42
C ILE A 39 23.62 4.49 21.50
N LYS A 40 23.55 5.65 20.87
CA LYS A 40 24.64 6.66 20.89
C LYS A 40 24.87 7.20 22.31
N GLU A 41 23.81 7.60 23.02
CA GLU A 41 23.91 8.12 24.40
C GLU A 41 24.46 7.09 25.39
N LEU A 42 24.16 5.83 25.19
CA LEU A 42 24.69 4.71 25.98
C LEU A 42 26.14 4.35 25.62
N GLY A 43 26.74 4.99 24.64
CA GLY A 43 28.10 4.72 24.18
C GLY A 43 28.29 3.34 23.55
N ILE A 44 27.21 2.70 23.10
CA ILE A 44 27.27 1.37 22.50
C ILE A 44 27.92 1.46 21.13
N GLN A 45 29.02 0.72 20.94
CA GLN A 45 29.71 0.63 19.65
C GLN A 45 29.03 -0.39 18.75
N LEU A 46 28.51 0.07 17.61
CA LEU A 46 27.91 -0.82 16.62
C LEU A 46 29.02 -1.46 15.76
N LYS A 47 28.88 -2.75 15.47
CA LYS A 47 29.80 -3.48 14.58
C LYS A 47 29.69 -3.05 13.12
N HIS A 48 28.54 -2.56 12.72
CA HIS A 48 28.25 -2.12 11.36
C HIS A 48 27.57 -0.75 11.39
N PRO A 49 27.77 0.09 10.36
CA PRO A 49 27.08 1.36 10.26
C PRO A 49 25.57 1.10 10.07
N VAL A 50 24.77 1.92 10.74
CA VAL A 50 23.30 1.95 10.59
C VAL A 50 22.90 3.29 10.03
N TYR A 51 22.02 3.29 9.05
CA TYR A 51 21.50 4.49 8.40
C TYR A 51 19.96 4.49 8.49
N ILE A 52 19.40 5.67 8.59
CA ILE A 52 17.96 5.87 8.38
C ILE A 52 17.80 6.59 7.04
N LEU A 53 16.99 6.04 6.17
CA LEU A 53 16.56 6.67 4.93
C LEU A 53 15.14 7.21 5.13
N PHE A 54 14.98 8.52 5.02
CA PHE A 54 13.68 9.18 5.04
C PHE A 54 13.18 9.32 3.59
N GLY A 55 12.25 8.47 3.20
CA GLY A 55 11.58 8.57 1.91
C GLY A 55 10.47 9.63 1.93
N THR A 56 10.11 10.12 0.76
CA THR A 56 9.08 11.16 0.58
C THR A 56 8.03 10.79 -0.46
N ASN A 57 8.10 9.60 -1.05
CA ASN A 57 7.29 9.22 -2.19
C ASN A 57 6.76 7.78 -2.11
N GLU A 58 6.61 7.21 -0.91
CA GLU A 58 6.12 5.85 -0.70
C GLU A 58 4.72 5.70 -1.30
N GLU A 59 3.78 6.59 -0.93
CA GLU A 59 2.37 6.57 -1.30
C GLU A 59 2.09 6.77 -2.81
N THR A 60 3.10 7.19 -3.57
CA THR A 60 2.95 7.54 -4.97
C THR A 60 3.93 6.84 -5.92
N GLY A 61 4.64 5.81 -5.42
CA GLY A 61 5.36 4.88 -6.28
C GLY A 61 6.87 4.79 -6.13
N PHE A 62 7.47 5.25 -5.01
CA PHE A 62 8.88 5.04 -4.67
C PHE A 62 9.90 5.64 -5.64
N GLU A 63 9.61 6.76 -6.28
CA GLU A 63 10.57 7.41 -7.21
C GLU A 63 11.83 7.89 -6.49
N ASP A 64 11.71 8.33 -5.25
CA ASP A 64 12.83 8.70 -4.37
C ASP A 64 13.73 7.51 -4.07
N LEU A 65 13.17 6.34 -3.76
CA LEU A 65 13.94 5.12 -3.55
C LEU A 65 14.64 4.65 -4.84
N ARG A 66 13.94 4.72 -5.98
CA ARG A 66 14.55 4.44 -7.28
C ARG A 66 15.70 5.38 -7.60
N HIS A 67 15.57 6.67 -7.26
CA HIS A 67 16.66 7.63 -7.41
C HIS A 67 17.83 7.30 -6.48
N PHE A 68 17.55 7.02 -5.21
CA PHE A 68 18.58 6.63 -4.24
C PHE A 68 19.40 5.43 -4.74
N LEU A 69 18.76 4.39 -5.26
CA LEU A 69 19.41 3.18 -5.76
C LEU A 69 20.30 3.42 -7.01
N LYS A 70 20.07 4.51 -7.76
CA LYS A 70 20.95 4.90 -8.87
C LYS A 70 22.28 5.51 -8.39
N VAL A 71 22.29 6.13 -7.22
CA VAL A 71 23.45 6.89 -6.71
C VAL A 71 24.12 6.24 -5.50
N ARG A 72 23.46 5.28 -4.88
CA ARG A 72 23.96 4.55 -3.69
C ARG A 72 23.69 3.06 -3.82
N ARG A 73 24.61 2.27 -3.29
CA ARG A 73 24.35 0.83 -3.13
C ARG A 73 23.37 0.60 -1.98
N PRO A 74 22.42 -0.32 -2.13
CA PRO A 74 21.55 -0.68 -1.03
C PRO A 74 22.37 -1.29 0.12
N PRO A 75 21.92 -1.13 1.38
CA PRO A 75 22.52 -1.84 2.50
C PRO A 75 22.31 -3.36 2.36
N ILE A 76 23.12 -4.14 3.08
CA ILE A 76 23.00 -5.61 3.09
C ILE A 76 21.69 -6.05 3.73
N MET A 77 21.19 -5.29 4.68
CA MET A 77 19.95 -5.55 5.43
C MET A 77 19.23 -4.22 5.69
N GLY A 78 17.92 -4.27 5.69
CA GLY A 78 17.07 -3.14 6.03
C GLY A 78 15.72 -3.61 6.53
N TRP A 79 14.99 -2.73 7.18
CA TRP A 79 13.58 -2.92 7.53
C TRP A 79 12.85 -1.58 7.38
N THR A 80 11.56 -1.66 7.16
CA THR A 80 10.66 -0.51 7.09
C THR A 80 9.71 -0.58 8.29
N PRO A 81 9.68 0.44 9.15
CA PRO A 81 8.79 0.46 10.32
C PRO A 81 7.39 0.90 9.94
N ASP A 82 6.78 0.24 8.97
CA ASP A 82 5.50 0.64 8.35
C ASP A 82 4.51 -0.53 8.32
N CYS A 83 4.39 -1.24 9.42
CA CYS A 83 3.47 -2.36 9.46
C CYS A 83 3.12 -2.77 10.89
N LYS A 84 2.31 -3.83 10.99
CA LYS A 84 1.90 -4.40 12.28
C LYS A 84 3.08 -5.09 12.97
N TYR A 85 3.13 -4.95 14.29
CA TYR A 85 4.08 -5.69 15.12
C TYR A 85 3.69 -7.18 15.21
N PRO A 86 4.66 -8.07 15.45
CA PRO A 86 6.07 -7.78 15.72
C PRO A 86 6.93 -7.62 14.45
N VAL A 87 6.68 -8.38 13.40
CA VAL A 87 7.43 -8.36 12.14
C VAL A 87 6.54 -8.84 11.01
N VAL A 88 6.59 -8.14 9.89
CA VAL A 88 6.03 -8.61 8.62
C VAL A 88 7.17 -9.21 7.81
N TYR A 89 7.02 -10.44 7.40
CA TYR A 89 8.03 -11.19 6.65
C TYR A 89 7.62 -11.43 5.19
N ALA A 90 6.35 -11.19 4.86
CA ALA A 90 5.84 -11.31 3.51
C ALA A 90 4.63 -10.38 3.32
N GLU A 91 4.41 -9.95 2.10
CA GLU A 91 3.29 -9.12 1.69
C GLU A 91 2.49 -9.78 0.58
N ARG A 92 1.22 -9.41 0.49
CA ARG A 92 0.35 -9.84 -0.60
C ARG A 92 0.71 -9.08 -1.87
N GLY A 93 0.63 -9.76 -3.00
CA GLY A 93 0.73 -9.09 -4.29
C GLY A 93 -0.47 -8.18 -4.54
N ARG A 94 -0.30 -7.17 -5.38
CA ARG A 94 -1.36 -6.25 -5.79
C ARG A 94 -1.24 -5.90 -7.26
N SER A 95 -2.36 -6.01 -7.96
CA SER A 95 -2.48 -5.58 -9.36
C SER A 95 -3.74 -4.74 -9.55
N THR A 96 -3.67 -3.74 -10.40
CA THR A 96 -4.80 -2.87 -10.72
C THR A 96 -5.13 -3.01 -12.20
N TYR A 97 -6.40 -3.21 -12.48
CA TYR A 97 -6.94 -3.41 -13.81
C TYR A 97 -7.95 -2.33 -14.15
N ARG A 98 -8.02 -2.00 -15.42
CA ARG A 98 -9.03 -1.13 -15.99
C ARG A 98 -9.78 -1.85 -17.10
N VAL A 99 -11.09 -1.90 -16.98
CA VAL A 99 -11.99 -2.26 -18.08
C VAL A 99 -12.51 -0.97 -18.69
N SER A 100 -12.49 -0.84 -19.99
CA SER A 100 -13.01 0.35 -20.68
C SER A 100 -13.73 -0.01 -21.98
N THR A 101 -14.66 0.84 -22.37
CA THR A 101 -15.42 0.74 -23.63
C THR A 101 -15.81 2.10 -24.14
N ASP A 102 -16.19 2.18 -25.40
CA ASP A 102 -16.77 3.38 -25.97
C ASP A 102 -18.15 3.65 -25.35
N ILE A 103 -18.53 4.92 -25.24
CA ILE A 103 -19.75 5.34 -24.53
C ILE A 103 -21.03 4.74 -25.12
N GLU A 104 -21.00 4.39 -26.39
CA GLU A 104 -22.12 3.72 -27.09
C GLU A 104 -22.49 2.37 -26.47
N ASN A 105 -21.53 1.69 -25.89
CA ASN A 105 -21.67 0.39 -25.26
C ASN A 105 -22.04 0.46 -23.76
N LYS A 106 -22.44 1.61 -23.26
CA LYS A 106 -22.69 1.86 -21.83
C LYS A 106 -23.58 0.83 -21.14
N THR A 107 -24.60 0.34 -21.87
CA THR A 107 -25.56 -0.63 -21.29
C THR A 107 -24.90 -1.98 -21.01
N ILE A 108 -24.16 -2.50 -22.00
CA ILE A 108 -23.43 -3.79 -21.86
C ILE A 108 -22.32 -3.63 -20.83
N PHE A 109 -21.61 -2.49 -20.83
CA PHE A 109 -20.59 -2.19 -19.86
C PHE A 109 -21.14 -2.19 -18.42
N ASN A 110 -22.25 -1.49 -18.19
CA ASN A 110 -22.87 -1.46 -16.86
C ASN A 110 -23.38 -2.84 -16.42
N GLN A 111 -23.91 -3.64 -17.33
CA GLN A 111 -24.29 -5.03 -17.05
C GLN A 111 -23.07 -5.85 -16.63
N PHE A 112 -21.99 -5.80 -17.39
CA PHE A 112 -20.74 -6.48 -17.05
C PHE A 112 -20.21 -6.07 -15.67
N ILE A 113 -20.09 -4.77 -15.42
CA ILE A 113 -19.58 -4.26 -14.14
C ILE A 113 -20.48 -4.73 -12.98
N ASN A 114 -21.79 -4.66 -13.14
CA ASN A 114 -22.71 -5.12 -12.10
C ASN A 114 -22.62 -6.63 -11.88
N GLU A 115 -22.57 -7.41 -12.93
CA GLU A 115 -22.61 -8.86 -12.85
C GLU A 115 -21.29 -9.44 -12.33
N TYR A 116 -20.16 -8.99 -12.86
CA TYR A 116 -18.85 -9.61 -12.60
C TYR A 116 -18.03 -8.92 -11.51
N ILE A 117 -18.28 -7.64 -11.28
CA ILE A 117 -17.45 -6.85 -10.36
C ILE A 117 -18.20 -6.44 -9.09
N LEU A 118 -19.39 -5.82 -9.23
CA LEU A 118 -20.10 -5.26 -8.08
C LEU A 118 -20.89 -6.31 -7.30
N SER A 119 -21.50 -7.29 -7.98
CA SER A 119 -22.23 -8.36 -7.35
C SER A 119 -21.35 -9.55 -6.94
N ASP A 120 -20.05 -9.50 -7.23
CA ASP A 120 -19.07 -10.41 -6.66
C ASP A 120 -18.93 -10.16 -5.16
N ASN A 121 -18.71 -11.21 -4.40
CA ASN A 121 -18.53 -11.13 -2.94
C ASN A 121 -17.16 -10.52 -2.53
N GLY A 122 -16.43 -9.98 -3.48
CA GLY A 122 -15.13 -9.34 -3.25
C GLY A 122 -13.93 -10.28 -3.38
N PHE A 123 -14.13 -11.48 -3.91
CA PHE A 123 -13.04 -12.47 -4.06
C PHE A 123 -12.69 -12.79 -5.53
N GLY A 124 -13.34 -12.14 -6.50
CA GLY A 124 -13.11 -12.38 -7.93
C GLY A 124 -13.71 -13.68 -8.47
N ASN A 125 -14.60 -14.34 -7.72
CA ASN A 125 -15.20 -15.63 -8.10
C ASN A 125 -15.92 -15.57 -9.44
N LYS A 126 -16.61 -14.46 -9.71
CA LYS A 126 -17.35 -14.28 -10.96
C LYS A 126 -16.47 -14.03 -12.17
N LEU A 127 -15.23 -13.65 -11.94
CA LEU A 127 -14.18 -13.55 -12.97
C LEU A 127 -13.38 -14.86 -13.13
N GLY A 128 -13.76 -15.92 -12.43
CA GLY A 128 -13.06 -17.20 -12.48
C GLY A 128 -11.86 -17.29 -11.52
N LEU A 129 -11.58 -16.24 -10.77
CA LEU A 129 -10.42 -16.14 -9.88
C LEU A 129 -10.78 -16.62 -8.47
N ASN A 130 -10.85 -17.93 -8.28
CA ASN A 130 -11.10 -18.52 -6.94
C ASN A 130 -9.78 -18.93 -6.30
N ILE A 131 -8.96 -17.95 -5.96
CA ILE A 131 -7.61 -18.15 -5.42
C ILE A 131 -7.64 -18.05 -3.91
N GLU A 132 -7.17 -19.08 -3.23
CA GLU A 132 -7.02 -19.14 -1.78
C GLU A 132 -5.71 -19.83 -1.41
N ASP A 133 -5.05 -19.29 -0.41
CA ASP A 133 -3.82 -19.81 0.17
C ASP A 133 -4.01 -20.01 1.67
N LEU A 134 -3.43 -21.06 2.24
CA LEU A 134 -3.60 -21.39 3.66
C LEU A 134 -2.99 -20.35 4.59
N GLU A 135 -1.92 -19.69 4.16
CA GLU A 135 -1.18 -18.71 4.96
C GLU A 135 -1.69 -17.28 4.71
N PHE A 136 -1.95 -16.93 3.45
CA PHE A 136 -2.34 -15.58 3.06
C PHE A 136 -3.85 -15.38 2.87
N GLY A 137 -4.63 -16.47 2.94
CA GLY A 137 -6.08 -16.44 2.77
C GLY A 137 -6.52 -16.18 1.32
N LYS A 138 -7.78 -15.79 1.16
CA LYS A 138 -8.39 -15.57 -0.15
C LYS A 138 -7.89 -14.29 -0.83
N MET A 139 -7.81 -14.34 -2.15
CA MET A 139 -7.69 -13.15 -2.98
C MET A 139 -8.84 -12.19 -2.69
N GLN A 140 -8.56 -10.88 -2.77
CA GLN A 140 -9.55 -9.83 -2.51
C GLN A 140 -9.60 -8.86 -3.67
N MET A 141 -10.82 -8.52 -4.09
CA MET A 141 -11.08 -7.48 -5.09
C MET A 141 -11.45 -6.16 -4.40
N ASN A 142 -10.64 -5.14 -4.60
CA ASN A 142 -10.73 -3.85 -3.90
C ASN A 142 -10.70 -2.66 -4.88
N ASN A 143 -10.78 -1.44 -4.33
CA ASN A 143 -10.59 -0.17 -5.04
C ASN A 143 -11.45 -0.01 -6.30
N LYS A 144 -12.70 -0.40 -6.20
CA LYS A 144 -13.69 -0.30 -7.28
C LYS A 144 -14.04 1.16 -7.54
N LYS A 145 -13.74 1.65 -8.74
CA LYS A 145 -13.91 3.07 -9.08
C LYS A 145 -14.32 3.26 -10.52
N LEU A 146 -15.41 4.00 -10.74
CA LEU A 146 -15.76 4.50 -12.06
C LEU A 146 -14.78 5.59 -12.49
N VAL A 147 -14.30 5.54 -13.72
CA VAL A 147 -13.35 6.50 -14.29
C VAL A 147 -13.95 7.10 -15.55
N ASP A 148 -13.95 8.42 -15.61
CA ASP A 148 -14.32 9.15 -16.81
C ASP A 148 -13.07 9.27 -17.71
N LEU A 149 -13.21 8.78 -18.92
CA LEU A 149 -12.19 8.83 -19.96
C LEU A 149 -12.80 9.60 -21.13
N GLU A 150 -12.04 10.46 -21.78
CA GLU A 150 -12.53 11.24 -22.92
C GLU A 150 -13.21 10.32 -23.96
N GLY A 151 -14.54 10.43 -24.08
CA GLY A 151 -15.35 9.63 -24.98
C GLY A 151 -15.51 8.15 -24.64
N LYS A 152 -15.00 7.70 -23.50
CA LYS A 152 -15.07 6.30 -23.05
C LYS A 152 -15.52 6.19 -21.61
N LEU A 153 -16.06 5.04 -21.27
CA LEU A 153 -16.33 4.63 -19.90
C LEU A 153 -15.21 3.74 -19.40
N GLY A 154 -14.73 3.97 -18.20
CA GLY A 154 -13.72 3.15 -17.56
C GLY A 154 -14.15 2.74 -16.15
N PHE A 155 -13.70 1.56 -15.73
CA PHE A 155 -13.87 1.08 -14.37
C PHE A 155 -12.58 0.43 -13.88
N ASP A 156 -12.02 0.99 -12.81
CA ASP A 156 -10.83 0.49 -12.16
C ASP A 156 -11.19 -0.41 -10.99
N PHE A 157 -10.44 -1.48 -10.83
CA PHE A 157 -10.48 -2.34 -9.65
C PHE A 157 -9.10 -2.97 -9.43
N SER A 158 -8.83 -3.42 -8.22
CA SER A 158 -7.56 -4.05 -7.91
C SER A 158 -7.78 -5.40 -7.23
N PHE A 159 -6.84 -6.31 -7.46
CA PHE A 159 -6.72 -7.54 -6.69
C PHE A 159 -5.58 -7.43 -5.68
N SER A 160 -5.85 -7.92 -4.47
CA SER A 160 -4.82 -8.27 -3.49
C SER A 160 -4.80 -9.79 -3.38
N TYR A 161 -3.70 -10.40 -3.77
CA TYR A 161 -3.58 -11.85 -3.90
C TYR A 161 -2.45 -12.41 -3.02
N PRO A 162 -2.50 -13.71 -2.67
CA PRO A 162 -1.48 -14.38 -1.87
C PRO A 162 -0.08 -14.23 -2.47
N ALA A 163 0.94 -14.12 -1.61
CA ALA A 163 2.35 -14.02 -2.05
C ALA A 163 2.85 -15.27 -2.77
N SER A 164 2.15 -16.38 -2.66
CA SER A 164 2.42 -17.64 -3.38
C SER A 164 2.00 -17.61 -4.86
N ILE A 165 1.27 -16.56 -5.30
CA ILE A 165 0.73 -16.44 -6.65
C ILE A 165 1.47 -15.33 -7.40
N SER A 166 1.79 -15.58 -8.67
CA SER A 166 2.35 -14.55 -9.56
C SER A 166 1.25 -13.67 -10.18
N ASN A 167 1.64 -12.50 -10.68
CA ASN A 167 0.73 -11.65 -11.43
C ASN A 167 0.24 -12.33 -12.70
N ASP A 168 1.08 -13.12 -13.36
CA ASP A 168 0.75 -13.84 -14.60
C ASP A 168 -0.46 -14.77 -14.37
N THR A 169 -0.55 -15.41 -13.20
CA THR A 169 -1.71 -16.26 -12.84
C THR A 169 -3.02 -15.49 -12.76
N ILE A 170 -2.97 -14.17 -12.52
CA ILE A 170 -4.16 -13.32 -12.46
C ILE A 170 -4.56 -12.85 -13.87
N GLU A 171 -3.59 -12.78 -14.80
CA GLU A 171 -3.80 -12.28 -16.16
C GLU A 171 -4.24 -13.39 -17.15
N GLU A 172 -4.03 -14.65 -16.84
CA GLU A 172 -4.54 -15.81 -17.58
C GLU A 172 -6.06 -16.03 -17.36
#